data_58dd5ff5d45e04120c79c3428ab20002
#
_entry.id   58dd5ff5d45e04120c79c3428ab20002
#
_cell.length_a   1.000
_cell.length_b   1.000
_cell.length_c   1.000
_cell.angle_alpha   90.00
_cell.angle_beta   90.00
_cell.angle_gamma   90.00
#
_symmetry.space_group_name_H-M   'P 1'
#
loop_
_entity.id
_entity.type
_entity.pdbx_description
1 polymer ?
#
loop_
_entity_poly.entity_id
_entity_poly.type
_entity_poly.pdbx_seq_one_letter_code
_entity_poly.pdbx_strand_id
1 'polypeptide(L)'
;MISYDYYRIFYFVAECKSFTKAAELLHNNQPNITRCMNILESELECQLLIRSNRGVSLTPEGKKLFTHVKEAYKQLTDGELEIRKDKSLESGHISIGASEIALHLFLLDKLEDFHTEFPNVRLRIHNYSSPQAISALSSGSIDFAVVTSPIDIQKNMTAFPLYSFRDTLIGGLKYKGLADRHHRLQELTDYPFVCLGANTSSNTLYTQFFMEHNLSFKPDMEASTTDQILPMIIHNLGIGFYPEKMASYSICTGAILPIPLIETLPERQVYLVVDESKPQSIAVRQIIEELRSSAD
;
A
#
# COMPACT_ATOMS: atom_id res chain seq x y z
N MET A 1 29.03 31.27 5.97
CA MET A 1 27.98 30.60 5.11
C MET A 1 26.79 31.55 5.05
N ILE A 2 26.34 31.92 3.88
CA ILE A 2 25.24 32.87 3.66
C ILE A 2 23.93 32.19 4.08
N SER A 3 23.10 32.87 4.89
CA SER A 3 21.78 32.35 5.30
C SER A 3 20.83 32.26 4.08
N TYR A 4 20.04 31.20 4.02
CA TYR A 4 18.98 31.03 3.01
C TYR A 4 17.97 32.20 3.00
N ASP A 5 17.70 32.80 4.17
CA ASP A 5 16.80 33.94 4.29
C ASP A 5 17.26 35.14 3.45
N TYR A 6 18.57 35.36 3.27
CA TYR A 6 19.07 36.45 2.44
C TYR A 6 18.76 36.21 0.96
N TYR A 7 18.85 34.98 0.48
CA TYR A 7 18.44 34.63 -0.89
C TYR A 7 16.93 34.78 -1.08
N ARG A 8 16.13 34.35 -0.09
CA ARG A 8 14.68 34.55 -0.09
C ARG A 8 14.31 36.05 -0.15
N ILE A 9 14.93 36.87 0.67
CA ILE A 9 14.72 38.30 0.67
C ILE A 9 15.13 38.91 -0.69
N PHE A 10 16.27 38.50 -1.24
CA PHE A 10 16.72 38.92 -2.57
C PHE A 10 15.71 38.59 -3.67
N TYR A 11 15.14 37.40 -3.63
CA TYR A 11 14.08 36.96 -4.55
C TYR A 11 12.89 37.94 -4.53
N PHE A 12 12.37 38.25 -3.36
CA PHE A 12 11.22 39.15 -3.23
C PHE A 12 11.57 40.62 -3.63
N VAL A 13 12.73 41.11 -3.28
CA VAL A 13 13.17 42.45 -3.69
C VAL A 13 13.29 42.55 -5.21
N ALA A 14 13.81 41.51 -5.86
CA ALA A 14 13.96 41.43 -7.31
C ALA A 14 12.60 41.34 -8.04
N GLU A 15 11.70 40.46 -7.57
CA GLU A 15 10.35 40.32 -8.15
C GLU A 15 9.50 41.59 -7.98
N CYS A 16 9.47 42.14 -6.76
CA CYS A 16 8.70 43.36 -6.47
C CYS A 16 9.32 44.63 -7.05
N LYS A 17 10.58 44.60 -7.47
CA LYS A 17 11.38 45.78 -7.89
C LYS A 17 11.33 46.95 -6.88
N SER A 18 11.14 46.61 -5.59
CA SER A 18 10.91 47.54 -4.50
C SER A 18 11.23 46.94 -3.14
N PHE A 19 12.06 47.62 -2.35
CA PHE A 19 12.34 47.20 -0.97
C PHE A 19 11.13 47.34 -0.06
N THR A 20 10.30 48.37 -0.25
CA THR A 20 9.09 48.57 0.57
C THR A 20 8.06 47.46 0.34
N LYS A 21 7.74 47.18 -0.94
CA LYS A 21 6.79 46.10 -1.26
C LYS A 21 7.29 44.74 -0.82
N ALA A 22 8.59 44.48 -0.95
CA ALA A 22 9.18 43.23 -0.46
C ALA A 22 9.08 43.13 1.07
N ALA A 23 9.27 44.22 1.79
CA ALA A 23 9.12 44.26 3.24
C ALA A 23 7.68 43.99 3.68
N GLU A 24 6.69 44.57 3.01
CA GLU A 24 5.26 44.29 3.26
C GLU A 24 4.92 42.82 3.05
N LEU A 25 5.32 42.21 1.92
CA LEU A 25 5.07 40.83 1.61
C LEU A 25 5.74 39.83 2.59
N LEU A 26 6.93 40.22 3.09
CA LEU A 26 7.69 39.43 4.03
C LEU A 26 7.32 39.70 5.51
N HIS A 27 6.31 40.53 5.76
CA HIS A 27 5.93 41.00 7.11
C HIS A 27 7.15 41.49 7.92
N ASN A 28 8.00 42.30 7.25
CA ASN A 28 9.28 42.81 7.78
C ASN A 28 9.36 44.33 7.59
N ASN A 29 10.36 44.97 8.16
CA ASN A 29 10.61 46.41 7.91
C ASN A 29 11.66 46.60 6.85
N GLN A 30 11.54 47.71 6.09
CA GLN A 30 12.45 48.05 4.99
C GLN A 30 13.93 48.20 5.44
N PRO A 31 14.28 48.78 6.61
CA PRO A 31 15.66 48.81 7.06
C PRO A 31 16.31 47.45 7.22
N ASN A 32 15.57 46.48 7.73
CA ASN A 32 16.07 45.10 7.87
C ASN A 32 16.29 44.43 6.51
N ILE A 33 15.33 44.57 5.57
CA ILE A 33 15.48 44.06 4.19
C ILE A 33 16.73 44.69 3.53
N THR A 34 16.93 46.02 3.71
CA THR A 34 18.12 46.70 3.21
C THR A 34 19.41 46.17 3.80
N ARG A 35 19.43 45.93 5.13
CA ARG A 35 20.60 45.34 5.80
C ARG A 35 20.91 43.93 5.29
N CYS A 36 19.90 43.09 5.10
CA CYS A 36 20.10 41.73 4.59
C CYS A 36 20.68 41.72 3.17
N MET A 37 20.23 42.64 2.32
CA MET A 37 20.78 42.77 0.97
C MET A 37 22.21 43.27 0.96
N ASN A 38 22.55 44.25 1.80
CA ASN A 38 23.92 44.72 1.92
C ASN A 38 24.86 43.59 2.44
N ILE A 39 24.41 42.77 3.36
CA ILE A 39 25.18 41.60 3.83
C ILE A 39 25.38 40.59 2.69
N LEU A 40 24.32 40.27 1.94
CA LEU A 40 24.40 39.33 0.82
C LEU A 40 25.38 39.83 -0.26
N GLU A 41 25.30 41.10 -0.63
CA GLU A 41 26.21 41.73 -1.62
C GLU A 41 27.67 41.78 -1.10
N SER A 42 27.86 42.03 0.21
CA SER A 42 29.19 42.00 0.85
C SER A 42 29.78 40.57 0.89
N GLU A 43 29.01 39.57 1.22
CA GLU A 43 29.47 38.16 1.26
C GLU A 43 29.79 37.62 -0.15
N LEU A 44 29.10 38.11 -1.17
CA LEU A 44 29.33 37.73 -2.57
C LEU A 44 30.34 38.65 -3.30
N GLU A 45 30.82 39.66 -2.59
CA GLU A 45 31.80 40.68 -3.10
C GLU A 45 31.36 41.34 -4.42
N CYS A 46 30.03 41.45 -4.63
CA CYS A 46 29.47 42.06 -5.83
C CYS A 46 28.14 42.77 -5.56
N GLN A 47 27.80 43.78 -6.33
CA GLN A 47 26.49 44.39 -6.32
C GLN A 47 25.49 43.54 -7.11
N LEU A 48 24.35 43.24 -6.53
CA LEU A 48 23.26 42.50 -7.15
C LEU A 48 22.12 43.40 -7.59
N LEU A 49 21.96 44.57 -6.92
CA LEU A 49 20.82 45.45 -7.06
C LEU A 49 21.30 46.91 -7.42
N ILE A 50 20.62 47.51 -8.39
CA ILE A 50 20.75 48.94 -8.74
C ILE A 50 19.53 49.66 -8.19
N ARG A 51 19.76 50.64 -7.31
CA ARG A 51 18.71 51.48 -6.70
C ARG A 51 18.58 52.74 -7.49
N SER A 52 17.37 53.11 -7.88
CA SER A 52 17.07 54.36 -8.58
C SER A 52 15.75 54.97 -8.06
N ASN A 53 15.50 56.21 -8.42
CA ASN A 53 14.22 56.87 -8.11
C ASN A 53 13.00 56.22 -8.78
N ARG A 54 13.23 55.26 -9.71
CA ARG A 54 12.19 54.50 -10.40
C ARG A 54 12.01 53.11 -9.82
N GLY A 55 12.75 52.78 -8.77
CA GLY A 55 12.70 51.46 -8.10
C GLY A 55 14.03 50.72 -8.14
N VAL A 56 13.95 49.39 -8.09
CA VAL A 56 15.10 48.48 -8.04
C VAL A 56 15.20 47.68 -9.34
N SER A 57 16.42 47.53 -9.85
CA SER A 57 16.74 46.64 -10.97
C SER A 57 17.95 45.77 -10.65
N LEU A 58 18.09 44.65 -11.36
CA LEU A 58 19.19 43.69 -11.18
C LEU A 58 20.43 44.11 -12.00
N THR A 59 21.61 43.93 -11.39
CA THR A 59 22.90 43.95 -12.11
C THR A 59 23.04 42.72 -13.01
N PRO A 60 24.04 42.58 -13.89
CA PRO A 60 24.32 41.35 -14.60
C PRO A 60 24.54 40.14 -13.65
N GLU A 61 25.27 40.36 -12.53
CA GLU A 61 25.52 39.41 -11.46
C GLU A 61 24.22 39.04 -10.73
N GLY A 62 23.41 40.08 -10.42
CA GLY A 62 22.08 39.88 -9.83
C GLY A 62 21.14 39.05 -10.71
N LYS A 63 21.17 39.24 -12.03
CA LYS A 63 20.36 38.43 -12.96
C LYS A 63 20.77 36.94 -12.95
N LYS A 64 22.09 36.68 -12.92
CA LYS A 64 22.60 35.28 -12.82
C LYS A 64 22.13 34.63 -11.53
N LEU A 65 22.35 35.29 -10.40
CA LEU A 65 21.92 34.76 -9.09
C LEU A 65 20.40 34.59 -9.03
N PHE A 66 19.65 35.56 -9.56
CA PHE A 66 18.18 35.54 -9.53
C PHE A 66 17.61 34.30 -10.25
N THR A 67 18.20 33.86 -11.34
CA THR A 67 17.77 32.64 -12.05
C THR A 67 17.84 31.42 -11.15
N HIS A 68 18.96 31.21 -10.44
CA HIS A 68 19.15 30.10 -9.53
C HIS A 68 18.26 30.22 -8.29
N VAL A 69 18.14 31.39 -7.69
CA VAL A 69 17.32 31.61 -6.50
C VAL A 69 15.84 31.43 -6.80
N LYS A 70 15.38 31.87 -7.96
CA LYS A 70 13.99 31.67 -8.41
C LYS A 70 13.65 30.18 -8.54
N GLU A 71 14.54 29.39 -9.11
CA GLU A 71 14.35 27.95 -9.26
C GLU A 71 14.35 27.25 -7.92
N ALA A 72 15.29 27.57 -7.04
CA ALA A 72 15.35 27.01 -5.68
C ALA A 72 14.09 27.38 -4.86
N TYR A 73 13.62 28.62 -4.93
CA TYR A 73 12.41 29.06 -4.24
C TYR A 73 11.17 28.33 -4.75
N LYS A 74 11.08 28.14 -6.08
CA LYS A 74 10.00 27.36 -6.69
C LYS A 74 9.98 25.93 -6.17
N GLN A 75 11.13 25.24 -6.14
CA GLN A 75 11.22 23.85 -5.65
C GLN A 75 10.77 23.72 -4.19
N LEU A 76 11.13 24.67 -3.34
CA LEU A 76 10.69 24.67 -1.94
C LEU A 76 9.18 24.89 -1.81
N THR A 77 8.63 25.84 -2.59
CA THR A 77 7.19 26.13 -2.58
C THR A 77 6.38 24.95 -3.13
N ASP A 78 6.88 24.30 -4.18
CA ASP A 78 6.26 23.10 -4.75
C ASP A 78 6.24 21.96 -3.71
N GLY A 79 7.35 21.72 -2.98
CA GLY A 79 7.40 20.74 -1.89
C GLY A 79 6.46 21.07 -0.73
N GLU A 80 6.34 22.35 -0.32
CA GLU A 80 5.36 22.77 0.68
C GLU A 80 3.91 22.51 0.22
N LEU A 81 3.64 22.73 -1.08
CA LEU A 81 2.33 22.49 -1.67
C LEU A 81 2.00 20.99 -1.72
N GLU A 82 2.97 20.14 -2.07
CA GLU A 82 2.82 18.69 -2.02
C GLU A 82 2.45 18.21 -0.61
N ILE A 83 3.19 18.66 0.40
CA ILE A 83 2.89 18.33 1.81
C ILE A 83 1.48 18.79 2.23
N ARG A 84 1.04 19.97 1.75
CA ARG A 84 -0.31 20.47 2.05
C ARG A 84 -1.40 19.66 1.37
N LYS A 85 -1.19 19.23 0.12
CA LYS A 85 -2.11 18.37 -0.61
C LYS A 85 -2.24 17.00 0.05
N ASP A 86 -1.15 16.44 0.53
CA ASP A 86 -1.19 15.18 1.30
C ASP A 86 -1.99 15.31 2.60
N LYS A 87 -2.03 16.51 3.21
CA LYS A 87 -2.86 16.79 4.39
C LYS A 87 -4.36 16.91 4.09
N SER A 88 -4.75 17.27 2.88
CA SER A 88 -6.16 17.41 2.48
C SER A 88 -6.72 16.18 1.77
N LEU A 89 -5.96 15.06 1.66
CA LEU A 89 -6.31 13.87 0.85
C LEU A 89 -6.53 14.17 -0.64
N GLU A 90 -6.11 15.35 -1.10
CA GLU A 90 -6.12 15.73 -2.52
C GLU A 90 -5.01 15.05 -3.32
N SER A 91 -4.05 14.47 -2.65
CA SER A 91 -3.00 13.60 -3.19
C SER A 91 -2.52 12.67 -2.10
N GLY A 92 -1.82 11.63 -2.46
CA GLY A 92 -1.24 10.67 -1.54
C GLY A 92 -0.84 9.41 -2.26
N HIS A 93 -0.07 8.58 -1.59
CA HIS A 93 0.34 7.28 -2.08
C HIS A 93 0.17 6.25 -0.96
N ILE A 94 -0.50 5.15 -1.27
CA ILE A 94 -0.71 4.04 -0.34
C ILE A 94 -0.18 2.77 -0.99
N SER A 95 0.72 2.08 -0.29
CA SER A 95 1.31 0.82 -0.71
C SER A 95 0.80 -0.32 0.17
N ILE A 96 0.03 -1.23 -0.42
CA ILE A 96 -0.70 -2.30 0.26
C ILE A 96 -0.09 -3.65 -0.11
N GLY A 97 0.25 -4.46 0.88
CA GLY A 97 0.56 -5.88 0.67
C GLY A 97 -0.69 -6.73 0.89
N ALA A 98 -1.19 -7.40 -0.12
CA ALA A 98 -2.38 -8.22 0.02
C ALA A 98 -2.12 -9.67 -0.39
N SER A 99 -2.69 -10.62 0.37
CA SER A 99 -2.85 -11.96 -0.15
C SER A 99 -4.01 -11.97 -1.15
N GLU A 100 -3.90 -12.79 -2.19
CA GLU A 100 -4.89 -12.82 -3.25
C GLU A 100 -6.29 -13.15 -2.75
N ILE A 101 -6.40 -14.10 -1.82
CA ILE A 101 -7.67 -14.43 -1.17
C ILE A 101 -8.25 -13.21 -0.44
N ALA A 102 -7.42 -12.48 0.33
CA ALA A 102 -7.87 -11.29 1.06
C ALA A 102 -8.27 -10.16 0.11
N LEU A 103 -7.53 -10.01 -1.00
CA LEU A 103 -7.86 -9.05 -2.06
C LEU A 103 -9.26 -9.32 -2.61
N HIS A 104 -9.53 -10.55 -3.06
CA HIS A 104 -10.80 -10.89 -3.72
C HIS A 104 -12.00 -11.00 -2.78
N LEU A 105 -11.80 -11.46 -1.53
CA LEU A 105 -12.91 -11.67 -0.62
C LEU A 105 -13.37 -10.40 0.10
N PHE A 106 -12.47 -9.43 0.25
CA PHE A 106 -12.74 -8.27 1.10
C PHE A 106 -12.21 -6.94 0.54
N LEU A 107 -10.94 -6.90 0.11
CA LEU A 107 -10.26 -5.61 -0.09
C LEU A 107 -10.73 -4.89 -1.35
N LEU A 108 -11.08 -5.57 -2.45
CA LEU A 108 -11.47 -4.94 -3.71
C LEU A 108 -12.69 -4.03 -3.56
N ASP A 109 -13.74 -4.48 -2.90
CA ASP A 109 -14.96 -3.70 -2.66
C ASP A 109 -14.64 -2.42 -1.86
N LYS A 110 -13.76 -2.54 -0.86
CA LYS A 110 -13.33 -1.42 -0.02
C LYS A 110 -12.42 -0.43 -0.75
N LEU A 111 -11.58 -0.92 -1.65
CA LEU A 111 -10.75 -0.04 -2.50
C LEU A 111 -11.59 0.70 -3.53
N GLU A 112 -12.68 0.12 -4.03
CA GLU A 112 -13.64 0.80 -4.92
C GLU A 112 -14.30 1.98 -4.19
N ASP A 113 -14.83 1.73 -2.98
CA ASP A 113 -15.44 2.76 -2.13
C ASP A 113 -14.43 3.89 -1.85
N PHE A 114 -13.23 3.55 -1.36
CA PHE A 114 -12.17 4.51 -1.04
C PHE A 114 -11.72 5.31 -2.28
N HIS A 115 -11.51 4.68 -3.41
CA HIS A 115 -11.07 5.36 -4.63
C HIS A 115 -12.15 6.28 -5.20
N THR A 116 -13.42 5.95 -5.00
CA THR A 116 -14.54 6.82 -5.38
C THR A 116 -14.55 8.10 -4.55
N GLU A 117 -14.27 8.01 -3.25
CA GLU A 117 -14.21 9.16 -2.35
C GLU A 117 -12.91 9.97 -2.52
N PHE A 118 -11.77 9.28 -2.74
CA PHE A 118 -10.44 9.90 -2.85
C PHE A 118 -9.74 9.56 -4.18
N PRO A 119 -10.24 10.04 -5.33
CA PRO A 119 -9.78 9.62 -6.66
C PRO A 119 -8.34 10.04 -6.99
N ASN A 120 -7.77 10.98 -6.26
CA ASN A 120 -6.40 11.46 -6.47
C ASN A 120 -5.36 10.73 -5.60
N VAL A 121 -5.80 9.85 -4.70
CA VAL A 121 -4.89 9.00 -3.92
C VAL A 121 -4.46 7.81 -4.77
N ARG A 122 -3.15 7.64 -4.93
CA ARG A 122 -2.58 6.54 -5.71
C ARG A 122 -2.47 5.28 -4.86
N LEU A 123 -3.11 4.21 -5.31
CA LEU A 123 -3.04 2.89 -4.68
C LEU A 123 -2.05 2.00 -5.42
N ARG A 124 -1.11 1.39 -4.67
CA ARG A 124 -0.21 0.36 -5.18
C ARG A 124 -0.47 -0.93 -4.39
N ILE A 125 -0.94 -1.95 -5.08
CA ILE A 125 -1.26 -3.24 -4.48
C ILE A 125 -0.19 -4.24 -4.90
N HIS A 126 0.42 -4.89 -3.91
CA HIS A 126 1.41 -5.95 -4.11
C HIS A 126 0.77 -7.28 -3.76
N ASN A 127 0.80 -8.23 -4.70
CA ASN A 127 0.37 -9.60 -4.43
C ASN A 127 1.48 -10.34 -3.69
N TYR A 128 1.21 -10.73 -2.45
CA TYR A 128 2.14 -11.43 -1.57
C TYR A 128 1.44 -12.62 -0.90
N SER A 129 2.20 -13.67 -0.56
CA SER A 129 1.72 -14.60 0.48
C SER A 129 1.66 -13.88 1.84
N SER A 130 0.84 -14.37 2.79
CA SER A 130 0.73 -13.71 4.10
C SER A 130 2.08 -13.51 4.80
N PRO A 131 3.00 -14.50 4.84
CA PRO A 131 4.34 -14.28 5.41
C PRO A 131 5.17 -13.23 4.65
N GLN A 132 5.07 -13.18 3.31
CA GLN A 132 5.78 -12.16 2.51
C GLN A 132 5.24 -10.76 2.78
N ALA A 133 3.91 -10.59 2.88
CA ALA A 133 3.29 -9.31 3.21
C ALA A 133 3.72 -8.80 4.59
N ILE A 134 3.77 -9.66 5.60
CA ILE A 134 4.25 -9.33 6.94
C ILE A 134 5.74 -8.93 6.92
N SER A 135 6.57 -9.63 6.14
CA SER A 135 7.98 -9.28 5.96
C SER A 135 8.14 -7.92 5.26
N ALA A 136 7.35 -7.66 4.21
CA ALA A 136 7.35 -6.38 3.49
C ALA A 136 6.87 -5.21 4.38
N LEU A 137 5.89 -5.45 5.26
CA LEU A 137 5.46 -4.49 6.27
C LEU A 137 6.57 -4.19 7.27
N SER A 138 7.25 -5.22 7.77
CA SER A 138 8.39 -5.07 8.69
C SER A 138 9.53 -4.23 8.08
N SER A 139 9.85 -4.45 6.81
CA SER A 139 10.89 -3.68 6.11
C SER A 139 10.48 -2.26 5.71
N GLY A 140 9.18 -1.91 5.83
CA GLY A 140 8.65 -0.61 5.39
C GLY A 140 8.46 -0.48 3.89
N SER A 141 8.43 -1.58 3.16
CA SER A 141 8.17 -1.60 1.72
C SER A 141 6.69 -1.38 1.38
N ILE A 142 5.82 -1.58 2.37
CA ILE A 142 4.38 -1.34 2.30
C ILE A 142 3.90 -0.62 3.57
N ASP A 143 2.77 0.06 3.49
CA ASP A 143 2.19 0.82 4.59
C ASP A 143 1.37 -0.05 5.55
N PHE A 144 0.65 -1.03 5.02
CA PHE A 144 -0.08 -2.04 5.77
C PHE A 144 -0.28 -3.31 4.95
N ALA A 145 -0.66 -4.40 5.62
CA ALA A 145 -0.92 -5.67 4.97
C ALA A 145 -2.36 -6.14 5.19
N VAL A 146 -2.97 -6.77 4.17
CA VAL A 146 -4.27 -7.46 4.27
C VAL A 146 -4.07 -8.93 3.87
N VAL A 147 -4.14 -9.81 4.84
CA VAL A 147 -3.66 -11.20 4.73
C VAL A 147 -4.65 -12.19 5.32
N THR A 148 -4.44 -13.47 5.05
CA THR A 148 -5.30 -14.54 5.57
C THR A 148 -4.60 -15.39 6.63
N SER A 149 -5.39 -15.88 7.61
CA SER A 149 -4.90 -16.82 8.62
C SER A 149 -4.40 -18.15 8.01
N PRO A 150 -3.47 -18.86 8.71
CA PRO A 150 -2.78 -18.45 9.92
C PRO A 150 -1.77 -17.33 9.65
N ILE A 151 -1.56 -16.44 10.63
CA ILE A 151 -0.58 -15.34 10.56
C ILE A 151 0.37 -15.44 11.74
N ASP A 152 1.64 -15.09 11.49
CA ASP A 152 2.66 -14.90 12.52
C ASP A 152 3.13 -13.45 12.42
N ILE A 153 2.85 -12.65 13.47
CA ILE A 153 3.13 -11.21 13.49
C ILE A 153 4.21 -10.87 14.51
N GLN A 154 4.98 -9.82 14.24
CA GLN A 154 6.00 -9.33 15.15
C GLN A 154 5.37 -8.52 16.29
N LYS A 155 6.14 -8.33 17.40
CA LYS A 155 5.65 -7.65 18.62
C LYS A 155 5.18 -6.22 18.43
N ASN A 156 5.70 -5.54 17.41
CA ASN A 156 5.35 -4.15 17.06
C ASN A 156 4.18 -4.06 16.06
N MET A 157 3.61 -5.20 15.69
CA MET A 157 2.48 -5.26 14.76
C MET A 157 1.21 -5.61 15.49
N THR A 158 0.11 -5.05 15.01
CA THR A 158 -1.25 -5.36 15.47
C THR A 158 -2.08 -5.88 14.31
N ALA A 159 -2.82 -6.97 14.55
CA ALA A 159 -3.71 -7.58 13.59
C ALA A 159 -5.17 -7.37 14.00
N PHE A 160 -5.97 -6.87 13.07
CA PHE A 160 -7.40 -6.66 13.24
C PHE A 160 -8.15 -7.64 12.35
N PRO A 161 -9.06 -8.49 12.88
CA PRO A 161 -9.90 -9.35 12.06
C PRO A 161 -10.87 -8.50 11.25
N LEU A 162 -11.02 -8.81 9.95
CA LEU A 162 -11.87 -8.06 9.03
C LEU A 162 -13.03 -8.90 8.50
N TYR A 163 -12.78 -10.16 8.12
CA TYR A 163 -13.76 -10.99 7.44
C TYR A 163 -13.47 -12.46 7.68
N SER A 164 -14.50 -13.24 8.03
CA SER A 164 -14.41 -14.69 8.19
C SER A 164 -14.85 -15.43 6.92
N PHE A 165 -14.15 -16.49 6.57
CA PHE A 165 -14.50 -17.30 5.42
C PHE A 165 -14.13 -18.76 5.64
N ARG A 166 -14.67 -19.64 4.79
CA ARG A 166 -14.37 -21.07 4.78
C ARG A 166 -13.85 -21.51 3.43
N ASP A 167 -13.00 -22.50 3.47
CA ASP A 167 -12.60 -23.22 2.27
C ASP A 167 -13.54 -24.41 2.03
N THR A 168 -13.61 -24.86 0.78
CA THR A 168 -14.25 -26.11 0.39
C THR A 168 -13.25 -26.94 -0.41
N LEU A 169 -13.36 -28.25 -0.34
CA LEU A 169 -12.59 -29.13 -1.21
C LEU A 169 -13.30 -29.20 -2.56
N ILE A 170 -12.57 -28.99 -3.65
CA ILE A 170 -13.10 -28.99 -5.01
C ILE A 170 -12.31 -29.93 -5.91
N GLY A 171 -12.97 -30.44 -6.92
CA GLY A 171 -12.37 -31.26 -7.97
C GLY A 171 -12.93 -30.92 -9.34
N GLY A 172 -12.16 -31.16 -10.39
CA GLY A 172 -12.64 -31.09 -11.75
C GLY A 172 -13.52 -32.26 -12.13
N LEU A 173 -14.11 -32.23 -13.34
CA LEU A 173 -15.11 -33.21 -13.80
C LEU A 173 -14.62 -34.68 -13.81
N LYS A 174 -13.31 -34.90 -13.90
CA LYS A 174 -12.70 -36.24 -13.75
C LYS A 174 -13.02 -36.87 -12.40
N TYR A 175 -13.17 -36.03 -11.36
CA TYR A 175 -13.41 -36.46 -9.96
C TYR A 175 -14.88 -36.42 -9.58
N LYS A 176 -15.82 -36.43 -10.54
CA LYS A 176 -17.26 -36.33 -10.28
C LYS A 176 -17.79 -37.38 -9.32
N GLY A 177 -17.21 -38.63 -9.33
CA GLY A 177 -17.59 -39.68 -8.39
C GLY A 177 -17.32 -39.38 -6.92
N LEU A 178 -16.48 -38.35 -6.62
CA LEU A 178 -16.23 -37.87 -5.26
C LEU A 178 -17.28 -36.87 -4.77
N ALA A 179 -18.12 -36.31 -5.66
CA ALA A 179 -19.16 -35.37 -5.27
C ALA A 179 -20.43 -36.02 -4.72
N ASP A 180 -20.58 -37.39 -4.90
CA ASP A 180 -21.84 -38.09 -4.65
C ASP A 180 -22.06 -38.41 -3.17
N ARG A 181 -21.01 -38.37 -2.33
CA ARG A 181 -21.11 -38.72 -0.89
C ARG A 181 -20.06 -37.95 -0.07
N HIS A 182 -20.23 -37.93 1.22
CA HIS A 182 -19.19 -37.46 2.15
C HIS A 182 -18.03 -38.43 2.22
N HIS A 183 -16.82 -37.92 2.20
CA HIS A 183 -15.57 -38.67 2.31
C HIS A 183 -14.84 -38.34 3.61
N ARG A 184 -14.16 -39.35 4.18
CA ARG A 184 -13.14 -39.09 5.19
C ARG A 184 -11.88 -38.56 4.52
N LEU A 185 -11.19 -37.66 5.19
CA LEU A 185 -9.93 -37.09 4.68
C LEU A 185 -8.91 -38.20 4.31
N GLN A 186 -8.89 -39.28 5.07
CA GLN A 186 -8.04 -40.44 4.81
C GLN A 186 -8.33 -41.11 3.45
N GLU A 187 -9.57 -41.12 2.99
CA GLU A 187 -9.95 -41.74 1.72
C GLU A 187 -9.44 -40.95 0.50
N LEU A 188 -9.06 -39.69 0.73
CA LEU A 188 -8.65 -38.76 -0.31
C LEU A 188 -7.12 -38.64 -0.43
N THR A 189 -6.36 -39.24 0.47
CA THR A 189 -4.88 -39.21 0.46
C THR A 189 -4.24 -39.81 -0.79
N ASP A 190 -4.93 -40.71 -1.48
CA ASP A 190 -4.46 -41.33 -2.72
C ASP A 190 -4.77 -40.52 -3.98
N TYR A 191 -5.49 -39.42 -3.85
CA TYR A 191 -5.77 -38.51 -4.96
C TYR A 191 -4.71 -37.39 -5.04
N PRO A 192 -4.33 -36.93 -6.26
CA PRO A 192 -3.40 -35.84 -6.39
C PRO A 192 -4.00 -34.56 -5.85
N PHE A 193 -3.26 -33.87 -4.97
CA PHE A 193 -3.62 -32.58 -4.42
C PHE A 193 -2.90 -31.46 -5.15
N VAL A 194 -3.64 -30.37 -5.41
CA VAL A 194 -3.13 -29.06 -5.85
C VAL A 194 -3.18 -28.11 -4.67
N CYS A 195 -2.05 -27.49 -4.32
CA CYS A 195 -1.95 -26.54 -3.22
C CYS A 195 -0.96 -25.43 -3.53
N LEU A 196 -0.97 -24.38 -2.73
CA LEU A 196 0.10 -23.39 -2.73
C LEU A 196 1.39 -23.96 -2.14
N GLY A 197 2.54 -23.41 -2.53
CA GLY A 197 3.85 -23.82 -2.04
C GLY A 197 4.03 -23.71 -0.53
N ALA A 198 4.99 -24.43 0.03
CA ALA A 198 5.22 -24.64 1.47
C ALA A 198 5.36 -23.37 2.32
N ASN A 199 5.78 -22.23 1.72
CA ASN A 199 5.98 -20.95 2.41
C ASN A 199 4.71 -20.06 2.39
N THR A 200 3.53 -20.66 2.40
CA THR A 200 2.26 -19.93 2.41
C THR A 200 1.39 -20.32 3.60
N SER A 201 0.56 -19.38 4.08
CA SER A 201 -0.38 -19.66 5.18
C SER A 201 -1.38 -20.78 4.84
N SER A 202 -1.82 -20.87 3.58
CA SER A 202 -2.74 -21.93 3.16
C SER A 202 -2.09 -23.32 3.23
N ASN A 203 -0.84 -23.45 2.78
CA ASN A 203 -0.13 -24.74 2.90
C ASN A 203 0.09 -25.12 4.36
N THR A 204 0.49 -24.16 5.20
CA THR A 204 0.64 -24.38 6.66
C THR A 204 -0.67 -24.86 7.28
N LEU A 205 -1.79 -24.20 6.94
CA LEU A 205 -3.12 -24.56 7.45
C LEU A 205 -3.48 -26.00 7.10
N TYR A 206 -3.36 -26.38 5.82
CA TYR A 206 -3.76 -27.73 5.40
C TYR A 206 -2.79 -28.79 5.91
N THR A 207 -1.50 -28.49 5.98
CA THR A 207 -0.53 -29.39 6.62
C THR A 207 -0.92 -29.67 8.07
N GLN A 208 -1.27 -28.61 8.83
CA GLN A 208 -1.72 -28.76 10.21
C GLN A 208 -3.05 -29.53 10.29
N PHE A 209 -4.03 -29.21 9.44
CA PHE A 209 -5.32 -29.91 9.39
C PHE A 209 -5.16 -31.42 9.15
N PHE A 210 -4.29 -31.85 8.23
CA PHE A 210 -3.99 -33.23 7.99
C PHE A 210 -3.29 -33.87 9.20
N MET A 211 -2.32 -33.17 9.81
CA MET A 211 -1.62 -33.69 11.00
C MET A 211 -2.55 -33.90 12.20
N GLU A 212 -3.53 -33.02 12.41
CA GLU A 212 -4.56 -33.16 13.45
C GLU A 212 -5.41 -34.43 13.27
N HIS A 213 -5.51 -34.93 12.03
CA HIS A 213 -6.19 -36.20 11.70
C HIS A 213 -5.21 -37.37 11.54
N ASN A 214 -3.96 -37.26 12.02
CA ASN A 214 -2.90 -38.26 11.92
C ASN A 214 -2.53 -38.62 10.46
N LEU A 215 -2.67 -37.69 9.54
CA LEU A 215 -2.33 -37.81 8.12
C LEU A 215 -1.19 -36.91 7.75
N SER A 216 -0.49 -37.22 6.65
CA SER A 216 0.55 -36.37 6.05
C SER A 216 -0.01 -35.70 4.81
N PHE A 217 0.08 -34.35 4.74
CA PHE A 217 -0.28 -33.61 3.57
C PHE A 217 0.95 -33.46 2.65
N LYS A 218 0.86 -34.00 1.46
CA LYS A 218 1.90 -33.89 0.43
C LYS A 218 1.22 -33.58 -0.90
N PRO A 219 1.11 -32.29 -1.26
CA PRO A 219 0.53 -31.95 -2.55
C PRO A 219 1.42 -32.43 -3.69
N ASP A 220 0.80 -32.99 -4.73
CA ASP A 220 1.48 -33.46 -5.93
C ASP A 220 1.84 -32.29 -6.86
N MET A 221 1.08 -31.20 -6.75
CA MET A 221 1.26 -30.00 -7.54
C MET A 221 1.23 -28.75 -6.67
N GLU A 222 2.28 -27.94 -6.81
CA GLU A 222 2.42 -26.70 -6.10
C GLU A 222 2.23 -25.51 -7.05
N ALA A 223 1.33 -24.60 -6.66
CA ALA A 223 1.11 -23.33 -7.34
C ALA A 223 1.79 -22.19 -6.59
N SER A 224 2.24 -21.17 -7.32
CA SER A 224 2.87 -19.98 -6.72
C SER A 224 1.85 -18.98 -6.20
N THR A 225 0.65 -18.92 -6.81
CA THR A 225 -0.41 -17.97 -6.50
C THR A 225 -1.78 -18.65 -6.47
N THR A 226 -2.74 -18.07 -5.76
CA THR A 226 -4.08 -18.69 -5.58
C THR A 226 -4.87 -18.75 -6.88
N ASP A 227 -4.69 -17.80 -7.79
CA ASP A 227 -5.35 -17.76 -9.10
C ASP A 227 -5.00 -18.95 -10.00
N GLN A 228 -3.84 -19.60 -9.76
CA GLN A 228 -3.41 -20.78 -10.50
C GLN A 228 -4.16 -22.06 -10.03
N ILE A 229 -4.64 -22.11 -8.79
CA ILE A 229 -5.25 -23.31 -8.20
C ILE A 229 -6.53 -23.70 -8.96
N LEU A 230 -7.45 -22.77 -9.15
CA LEU A 230 -8.73 -23.03 -9.78
C LEU A 230 -8.61 -23.53 -11.22
N PRO A 231 -7.82 -22.90 -12.11
CA PRO A 231 -7.56 -23.43 -13.45
C PRO A 231 -6.95 -24.82 -13.46
N MET A 232 -6.00 -25.14 -12.54
CA MET A 232 -5.41 -26.46 -12.45
C MET A 232 -6.44 -27.53 -12.11
N ILE A 233 -7.37 -27.20 -11.19
CA ILE A 233 -8.46 -28.10 -10.81
C ILE A 233 -9.46 -28.28 -11.96
N ILE A 234 -9.85 -27.21 -12.66
CA ILE A 234 -10.71 -27.27 -13.86
C ILE A 234 -10.09 -28.21 -14.91
N HIS A 235 -8.78 -28.17 -15.09
CA HIS A 235 -8.05 -29.05 -16.01
C HIS A 235 -7.78 -30.45 -15.47
N ASN A 236 -8.41 -30.81 -14.34
CA ASN A 236 -8.36 -32.16 -13.74
C ASN A 236 -6.95 -32.60 -13.30
N LEU A 237 -6.08 -31.68 -12.94
CA LEU A 237 -4.73 -32.00 -12.45
C LEU A 237 -4.76 -32.60 -11.04
N GLY A 238 -5.80 -32.27 -10.26
CA GLY A 238 -5.98 -32.79 -8.91
C GLY A 238 -7.25 -32.25 -8.25
N ILE A 239 -7.37 -32.54 -6.95
CA ILE A 239 -8.35 -31.93 -6.06
C ILE A 239 -7.63 -30.91 -5.18
N GLY A 240 -8.34 -29.95 -4.59
CA GLY A 240 -7.70 -28.95 -3.75
C GLY A 240 -8.68 -28.12 -2.94
N PHE A 241 -8.18 -27.51 -1.90
CA PHE A 241 -8.96 -26.60 -1.07
C PHE A 241 -8.94 -25.19 -1.68
N TYR A 242 -10.11 -24.57 -1.69
CA TYR A 242 -10.29 -23.23 -2.27
C TYR A 242 -11.39 -22.47 -1.53
N PRO A 243 -11.31 -21.13 -1.40
CA PRO A 243 -12.35 -20.38 -0.72
C PRO A 243 -13.72 -20.57 -1.36
N GLU A 244 -14.72 -20.95 -0.57
CA GLU A 244 -16.07 -21.32 -1.03
C GLU A 244 -16.71 -20.19 -1.86
N LYS A 245 -16.64 -18.94 -1.39
CA LYS A 245 -17.16 -17.77 -2.10
C LYS A 245 -16.50 -17.58 -3.47
N MET A 246 -15.19 -17.80 -3.57
CA MET A 246 -14.45 -17.69 -4.84
C MET A 246 -14.73 -18.86 -5.79
N ALA A 247 -15.03 -20.06 -5.25
CA ALA A 247 -15.39 -21.24 -6.03
C ALA A 247 -16.82 -21.18 -6.59
N SER A 248 -17.71 -20.42 -5.99
CA SER A 248 -19.16 -20.44 -6.19
C SER A 248 -19.58 -20.34 -7.65
N TYR A 249 -19.00 -19.43 -8.43
CA TYR A 249 -19.31 -19.26 -9.86
C TYR A 249 -18.94 -20.51 -10.67
N SER A 250 -17.78 -21.08 -10.45
CA SER A 250 -17.31 -22.29 -11.16
C SER A 250 -18.08 -23.54 -10.75
N ILE A 251 -18.57 -23.61 -9.52
CA ILE A 251 -19.49 -24.65 -9.05
C ILE A 251 -20.86 -24.49 -9.73
N CYS A 252 -21.44 -23.29 -9.75
CA CYS A 252 -22.73 -23.01 -10.39
C CYS A 252 -22.73 -23.30 -11.90
N THR A 253 -21.62 -23.02 -12.58
CA THR A 253 -21.47 -23.33 -14.02
C THR A 253 -21.14 -24.79 -14.31
N GLY A 254 -20.88 -25.60 -13.28
CA GLY A 254 -20.50 -27.01 -13.41
C GLY A 254 -19.08 -27.22 -13.93
N ALA A 255 -18.20 -26.22 -13.89
CA ALA A 255 -16.81 -26.36 -14.29
C ALA A 255 -15.99 -27.18 -13.28
N ILE A 256 -16.38 -27.12 -12.01
CA ILE A 256 -15.84 -27.90 -10.89
C ILE A 256 -16.99 -28.41 -10.01
N LEU A 257 -16.65 -29.36 -9.14
CA LEU A 257 -17.61 -29.96 -8.20
C LEU A 257 -17.05 -29.85 -6.77
N PRO A 258 -17.91 -29.51 -5.78
CA PRO A 258 -17.53 -29.63 -4.39
C PRO A 258 -17.43 -31.13 -4.00
N ILE A 259 -16.41 -31.45 -3.21
CA ILE A 259 -16.20 -32.80 -2.65
C ILE A 259 -16.52 -32.69 -1.16
N PRO A 260 -17.65 -33.30 -0.72
CA PRO A 260 -18.06 -33.21 0.68
C PRO A 260 -17.12 -33.97 1.61
N LEU A 261 -16.68 -33.31 2.69
CA LEU A 261 -15.85 -33.92 3.75
C LEU A 261 -16.70 -34.21 4.99
N ILE A 262 -16.31 -35.28 5.71
CA ILE A 262 -16.84 -35.57 7.05
C ILE A 262 -16.15 -34.64 8.07
N GLU A 263 -14.85 -34.45 7.93
CA GLU A 263 -14.06 -33.58 8.78
C GLU A 263 -14.38 -32.13 8.48
N THR A 264 -14.56 -31.31 9.53
CA THR A 264 -14.86 -29.91 9.40
C THR A 264 -13.58 -29.11 9.16
N LEU A 265 -13.51 -28.40 8.04
CA LEU A 265 -12.40 -27.49 7.77
C LEU A 265 -12.38 -26.32 8.77
N PRO A 266 -11.20 -25.89 9.19
CA PRO A 266 -11.07 -24.73 10.07
C PRO A 266 -11.58 -23.46 9.39
N GLU A 267 -12.25 -22.61 10.16
CA GLU A 267 -12.63 -21.28 9.72
C GLU A 267 -11.39 -20.40 9.58
N ARG A 268 -11.36 -19.59 8.53
CA ARG A 268 -10.26 -18.68 8.22
C ARG A 268 -10.70 -17.23 8.33
N GLN A 269 -9.73 -16.37 8.56
CA GLN A 269 -9.99 -14.93 8.65
C GLN A 269 -9.06 -14.12 7.75
N VAL A 270 -9.59 -13.04 7.23
CA VAL A 270 -8.83 -11.95 6.65
C VAL A 270 -8.46 -10.99 7.77
N TYR A 271 -7.20 -10.60 7.84
CA TYR A 271 -6.67 -9.66 8.81
C TYR A 271 -6.08 -8.44 8.15
N LEU A 272 -6.36 -7.27 8.69
CA LEU A 272 -5.54 -6.08 8.52
C LEU A 272 -4.38 -6.15 9.52
N VAL A 273 -3.15 -6.01 9.03
CA VAL A 273 -1.95 -5.96 9.87
C VAL A 273 -1.26 -4.62 9.68
N VAL A 274 -1.00 -3.93 10.78
CA VAL A 274 -0.33 -2.63 10.81
C VAL A 274 0.91 -2.69 11.71
N ASP A 275 1.94 -1.91 11.39
CA ASP A 275 3.12 -1.71 12.23
C ASP A 275 2.95 -0.39 12.98
N GLU A 276 2.64 -0.45 14.28
CA GLU A 276 2.40 0.72 15.12
C GLU A 276 3.67 1.54 15.42
N SER A 277 4.85 0.98 15.17
CA SER A 277 6.11 1.68 15.36
C SER A 277 6.42 2.68 14.24
N LYS A 278 5.71 2.63 13.13
CA LYS A 278 5.96 3.46 11.94
C LYS A 278 4.97 4.62 11.83
N PRO A 279 5.44 5.82 11.44
CA PRO A 279 4.54 6.93 11.16
C PRO A 279 3.71 6.61 9.90
N GLN A 280 2.42 6.89 9.96
CA GLN A 280 1.48 6.70 8.87
C GLN A 280 1.06 8.05 8.29
N SER A 281 0.97 8.14 6.96
CA SER A 281 0.39 9.31 6.29
C SER A 281 -1.10 9.43 6.63
N ILE A 282 -1.69 10.59 6.34
CA ILE A 282 -3.12 10.81 6.58
C ILE A 282 -3.97 9.87 5.71
N ALA A 283 -3.59 9.67 4.45
CA ALA A 283 -4.27 8.76 3.54
C ALA A 283 -4.23 7.30 4.03
N VAL A 284 -3.08 6.85 4.57
CA VAL A 284 -2.95 5.51 5.15
C VAL A 284 -3.82 5.36 6.40
N ARG A 285 -3.87 6.36 7.28
CA ARG A 285 -4.74 6.31 8.46
C ARG A 285 -6.22 6.25 8.09
N GLN A 286 -6.64 7.07 7.11
CA GLN A 286 -8.01 7.11 6.65
C GLN A 286 -8.49 5.73 6.15
N ILE A 287 -7.75 5.11 5.22
CA ILE A 287 -8.13 3.78 4.70
C ILE A 287 -8.09 2.69 5.79
N ILE A 288 -7.14 2.74 6.72
CA ILE A 288 -7.09 1.80 7.85
C ILE A 288 -8.35 1.93 8.73
N GLU A 289 -8.79 3.15 9.02
CA GLU A 289 -10.01 3.40 9.80
C GLU A 289 -11.26 2.88 9.08
N GLU A 290 -11.37 3.10 7.76
CA GLU A 290 -12.47 2.59 6.95
C GLU A 290 -12.49 1.06 6.90
N LEU A 291 -11.34 0.41 6.69
CA LEU A 291 -11.24 -1.05 6.70
C LEU A 291 -11.65 -1.62 8.06
N ARG A 292 -11.26 -0.98 9.17
CA ARG A 292 -11.61 -1.43 10.52
C ARG A 292 -13.09 -1.22 10.85
N SER A 293 -13.68 -0.12 10.41
CA SER A 293 -15.10 0.16 10.63
C SER A 293 -16.03 -0.74 9.81
N SER A 294 -15.50 -1.39 8.78
CA SER A 294 -16.22 -2.31 7.89
C SER A 294 -16.10 -3.77 8.32
N ALA A 295 -15.44 -4.06 9.45
CA ALA A 295 -15.31 -5.39 10.02
C ALA A 295 -16.56 -5.70 10.85
N ASP A 296 -17.55 -6.38 10.25
CA ASP A 296 -18.74 -6.96 10.90
C ASP A 296 -18.81 -8.47 10.64
#